data_a39c945460fa616643d940c4a5bbcdba
#
_entry.id   a39c945460fa616643d940c4a5bbcdba
#
_cell.length_a   1.000
_cell.length_b   1.000
_cell.length_c   1.000
_cell.angle_alpha   90.00
_cell.angle_beta   90.00
_cell.angle_gamma   90.00
#
_symmetry.space_group_name_H-M   'P 1'
#
loop_
_entity.id
_entity.type
_entity.pdbx_description
1 polymer ?
#
loop_
_entity_poly.entity_id
_entity_poly.type
_entity_poly.pdbx_seq_one_letter_code
_entity_poly.pdbx_strand_id
1 'polypeptide(L)'
;KFIQIVFYIFVYMRSRTFLVCFFFFLSNFLSGQQHSGNSAPFVSSSFDSFKAGEWLKFRIHYGIFNASEAILNVKEDSISSEKIFKAIAIGRTTGLARLFFKVEDLYETYFTKNLVQPIKSTRNVYEGGYTKNVEVEYDYYNGKAIVKDLEKNQTNRVSVSNNVQDLVSTFYYLRNHFDVKKLKTNDFIRITMFID
;
A
#
# COMPACT_ATOMS: atom_id res chain seq x y z
N LYS A 1 6.85 7.85 -10.19
CA LYS A 1 5.53 7.98 -10.84
C LYS A 1 4.48 8.21 -9.76
N PHE A 2 3.62 9.21 -9.94
CA PHE A 2 2.43 9.36 -9.12
C PHE A 2 1.36 8.40 -9.62
N ILE A 3 0.87 7.55 -8.73
CA ILE A 3 -0.27 6.69 -9.03
C ILE A 3 -1.41 7.19 -8.15
N GLN A 4 -2.49 7.62 -8.80
CA GLN A 4 -3.74 7.88 -8.11
C GLN A 4 -4.54 6.59 -8.14
N ILE A 5 -4.64 5.92 -6.98
CA ILE A 5 -5.41 4.68 -6.87
C ILE A 5 -6.81 5.04 -6.36
N VAL A 6 -7.81 4.63 -7.11
CA VAL A 6 -9.21 4.71 -6.70
C VAL A 6 -9.64 3.30 -6.29
N PHE A 7 -9.89 3.12 -5.01
CA PHE A 7 -10.43 1.86 -4.50
C PHE A 7 -11.94 1.86 -4.65
N TYR A 8 -12.47 0.93 -5.42
CA TYR A 8 -13.90 0.65 -5.47
C TYR A 8 -14.23 -0.43 -4.43
N ILE A 9 -15.13 -0.08 -3.53
CA ILE A 9 -15.56 -1.01 -2.48
C ILE A 9 -16.82 -1.71 -2.98
N PHE A 10 -16.68 -2.99 -3.33
CA PHE A 10 -17.80 -3.85 -3.62
C PHE A 10 -18.21 -4.58 -2.33
N VAL A 11 -19.29 -4.13 -1.69
CA VAL A 11 -19.91 -4.90 -0.62
C VAL A 11 -20.84 -5.92 -1.25
N TYR A 12 -20.38 -7.17 -1.37
CA TYR A 12 -21.20 -8.25 -1.89
C TYR A 12 -21.91 -8.96 -0.74
N MET A 13 -23.24 -8.83 -0.70
CA MET A 13 -24.11 -9.64 0.16
C MET A 13 -24.44 -10.95 -0.55
N ARG A 14 -23.86 -12.02 -0.04
CA ARG A 14 -24.35 -13.42 0.01
C ARG A 14 -24.93 -14.03 -1.26
N SER A 15 -24.10 -14.68 -2.07
CA SER A 15 -24.45 -15.91 -2.78
C SER A 15 -23.18 -16.67 -3.19
N ARG A 16 -23.27 -18.02 -3.14
CA ARG A 16 -22.18 -18.96 -3.41
C ARG A 16 -21.77 -18.91 -4.88
N THR A 17 -20.69 -18.24 -5.21
CA THR A 17 -19.74 -18.60 -6.28
C THR A 17 -18.61 -17.55 -6.26
N PHE A 18 -17.44 -17.93 -5.75
CA PHE A 18 -16.25 -17.09 -5.80
C PHE A 18 -15.65 -17.18 -7.21
N LEU A 19 -15.71 -16.09 -7.94
CA LEU A 19 -14.83 -15.85 -9.07
C LEU A 19 -14.14 -14.49 -8.86
N VAL A 20 -13.01 -14.50 -8.17
CA VAL A 20 -12.14 -13.32 -8.09
C VAL A 20 -11.15 -13.43 -9.23
N CYS A 21 -11.47 -12.82 -10.36
CA CYS A 21 -10.50 -12.53 -11.42
C CYS A 21 -9.72 -11.29 -11.03
N PHE A 22 -8.53 -11.49 -10.48
CA PHE A 22 -7.54 -10.42 -10.33
C PHE A 22 -6.83 -10.26 -11.67
N PHE A 23 -7.43 -9.47 -12.56
CA PHE A 23 -6.76 -9.06 -13.80
C PHE A 23 -6.02 -7.76 -13.58
N PHE A 24 -4.69 -7.82 -13.59
CA PHE A 24 -3.86 -6.65 -13.86
C PHE A 24 -4.05 -6.29 -15.33
N PHE A 25 -4.92 -5.32 -15.62
CA PHE A 25 -4.92 -4.65 -16.90
C PHE A 25 -4.11 -3.37 -16.83
N LEU A 26 -2.87 -3.44 -17.32
CA LEU A 26 -2.18 -2.28 -17.88
C LEU A 26 -2.84 -2.00 -19.24
N SER A 27 -3.76 -1.08 -19.28
CA SER A 27 -4.13 -0.43 -20.53
C SER A 27 -4.55 1.00 -20.26
N ASN A 28 -3.81 1.93 -20.86
CA ASN A 28 -4.18 3.31 -21.03
C ASN A 28 -5.55 3.41 -21.70
N PHE A 29 -6.53 3.90 -21.00
CA PHE A 29 -7.69 4.53 -21.61
C PHE A 29 -8.09 5.74 -20.78
N LEU A 30 -7.73 6.91 -21.31
CA LEU A 30 -8.44 8.13 -21.01
C LEU A 30 -9.89 7.96 -21.52
N SER A 31 -10.81 7.79 -20.61
CA SER A 31 -12.22 8.09 -20.85
C SER A 31 -12.78 8.60 -19.55
N GLY A 32 -13.06 9.88 -19.49
CA GLY A 32 -13.70 10.53 -18.38
C GLY A 32 -15.11 9.99 -18.18
N GLN A 33 -15.26 8.93 -17.43
CA GLN A 33 -16.55 8.56 -16.86
C GLN A 33 -16.69 9.32 -15.54
N GLN A 34 -17.60 10.30 -15.52
CA GLN A 34 -18.11 10.87 -14.28
C GLN A 34 -18.82 9.76 -13.52
N HIS A 35 -18.17 9.16 -12.56
CA HIS A 35 -18.80 8.25 -11.62
C HIS A 35 -19.56 9.06 -10.57
N SER A 36 -20.88 8.88 -10.53
CA SER A 36 -21.77 9.46 -9.51
C SER A 36 -21.75 8.65 -8.21
N GLY A 37 -20.57 8.29 -7.73
CA GLY A 37 -20.39 7.68 -6.40
C GLY A 37 -20.09 8.77 -5.37
N ASN A 38 -20.53 8.57 -4.13
CA ASN A 38 -20.15 9.45 -3.03
C ASN A 38 -18.74 9.11 -2.56
N SER A 39 -17.94 10.14 -2.23
CA SER A 39 -16.67 9.90 -1.55
C SER A 39 -16.94 9.30 -0.16
N ALA A 40 -16.21 8.24 0.18
CA ALA A 40 -16.33 7.61 1.49
C ALA A 40 -16.07 8.63 2.61
N PRO A 41 -16.83 8.59 3.71
CA PRO A 41 -16.68 9.53 4.81
C PRO A 41 -15.29 9.37 5.45
N PHE A 42 -14.47 10.41 5.31
CA PHE A 42 -13.20 10.52 6.01
C PHE A 42 -13.45 10.87 7.48
N VAL A 43 -12.75 10.19 8.39
CA VAL A 43 -12.82 10.47 9.82
C VAL A 43 -11.56 11.24 10.20
N SER A 44 -11.74 12.48 10.67
CA SER A 44 -10.65 13.34 11.09
C SER A 44 -9.92 12.87 12.35
N SER A 45 -10.60 12.06 13.19
CA SER A 45 -9.99 11.39 14.35
C SER A 45 -9.51 10.00 13.91
N SER A 46 -8.26 9.67 14.22
CA SER A 46 -7.73 8.33 13.93
C SER A 46 -8.43 7.27 14.77
N PHE A 47 -8.81 6.16 14.13
CA PHE A 47 -9.18 4.96 14.86
C PHE A 47 -7.91 4.29 15.40
N ASP A 48 -7.95 3.72 16.58
CA ASP A 48 -6.87 2.87 17.09
C ASP A 48 -7.00 1.46 16.47
N SER A 49 -6.88 1.41 15.12
CA SER A 49 -7.20 0.24 14.30
C SER A 49 -6.06 -0.78 14.21
N PHE A 50 -4.88 -0.43 14.69
CA PHE A 50 -3.71 -1.31 14.75
C PHE A 50 -2.81 -0.92 15.93
N LYS A 51 -1.96 -1.83 16.36
CA LYS A 51 -0.99 -1.61 17.44
C LYS A 51 0.32 -2.33 17.17
N ALA A 52 1.36 -1.93 17.87
CA ALA A 52 2.64 -2.63 17.83
C ALA A 52 2.47 -4.12 18.17
N GLY A 53 3.18 -4.98 17.45
CA GLY A 53 3.08 -6.43 17.55
C GLY A 53 1.98 -7.03 16.68
N GLU A 54 1.18 -6.24 15.98
CA GLU A 54 0.23 -6.78 15.02
C GLU A 54 0.98 -7.51 13.90
N TRP A 55 0.53 -8.71 13.61
CA TRP A 55 1.01 -9.54 12.53
C TRP A 55 -0.15 -10.08 11.72
N LEU A 56 -0.13 -9.86 10.43
CA LEU A 56 -1.18 -10.27 9.49
C LEU A 56 -0.55 -11.13 8.40
N LYS A 57 -1.21 -12.24 8.06
CA LYS A 57 -0.84 -13.08 6.93
C LYS A 57 -2.01 -13.25 5.98
N PHE A 58 -1.80 -12.90 4.74
CA PHE A 58 -2.74 -13.08 3.64
C PHE A 58 -2.23 -14.20 2.74
N ARG A 59 -3.14 -15.04 2.28
CA ARG A 59 -2.88 -16.05 1.25
C ARG A 59 -3.70 -15.70 0.02
N ILE A 60 -3.07 -15.72 -1.13
CA ILE A 60 -3.71 -15.50 -2.42
C ILE A 60 -3.81 -16.84 -3.12
N HIS A 61 -5.05 -17.26 -3.38
CA HIS A 61 -5.36 -18.52 -4.03
C HIS A 61 -5.87 -18.28 -5.45
N TYR A 62 -5.48 -19.16 -6.36
CA TYR A 62 -6.12 -19.30 -7.66
C TYR A 62 -6.71 -20.70 -7.76
N GLY A 63 -8.02 -20.81 -7.62
CA GLY A 63 -8.70 -22.09 -7.47
C GLY A 63 -8.21 -22.86 -6.24
N ILE A 64 -7.71 -24.06 -6.44
CA ILE A 64 -7.15 -24.91 -5.37
C ILE A 64 -5.67 -24.64 -5.07
N PHE A 65 -5.00 -23.80 -5.86
CA PHE A 65 -3.57 -23.54 -5.74
C PHE A 65 -3.29 -22.30 -4.91
N ASN A 66 -2.37 -22.44 -3.96
CA ASN A 66 -1.76 -21.29 -3.28
C ASN A 66 -0.79 -20.62 -4.27
N ALA A 67 -1.09 -19.40 -4.68
CA ALA A 67 -0.27 -18.66 -5.64
C ALA A 67 0.76 -17.78 -4.96
N SER A 68 0.36 -17.08 -3.89
CA SER A 68 1.25 -16.20 -3.15
C SER A 68 0.80 -15.98 -1.72
N GLU A 69 1.67 -15.38 -0.93
CA GLU A 69 1.35 -14.89 0.40
C GLU A 69 1.92 -13.48 0.61
N ALA A 70 1.23 -12.71 1.44
CA ALA A 70 1.70 -11.44 1.94
C ALA A 70 1.68 -11.45 3.47
N ILE A 71 2.74 -10.96 4.09
CA ILE A 71 2.87 -10.86 5.55
C ILE A 71 3.11 -9.40 5.88
N LEU A 72 2.32 -8.87 6.81
CA LEU A 72 2.51 -7.53 7.35
C LEU A 72 2.80 -7.63 8.85
N ASN A 73 3.76 -6.86 9.29
CA ASN A 73 4.09 -6.72 10.70
C ASN A 73 4.31 -5.25 11.04
N VAL A 74 3.79 -4.79 12.18
CA VAL A 74 4.00 -3.43 12.66
C VAL A 74 4.61 -3.45 14.06
N LYS A 75 5.60 -2.60 14.28
CA LYS A 75 6.28 -2.44 15.58
C LYS A 75 6.49 -0.97 15.90
N GLU A 76 6.66 -0.64 17.17
CA GLU A 76 7.15 0.67 17.57
C GLU A 76 8.62 0.82 17.24
N ASP A 77 8.98 2.03 16.85
CA ASP A 77 10.35 2.47 16.59
C ASP A 77 10.48 3.94 17.02
N SER A 78 11.64 4.52 16.87
CA SER A 78 11.88 5.93 17.17
C SER A 78 12.83 6.56 16.17
N ILE A 79 12.50 7.78 15.74
CA ILE A 79 13.40 8.65 14.96
C ILE A 79 13.56 9.95 15.76
N SER A 80 14.81 10.33 16.05
CA SER A 80 15.12 11.57 16.81
C SER A 80 14.31 11.70 18.11
N SER A 81 14.13 10.59 18.83
CA SER A 81 13.35 10.48 20.07
C SER A 81 11.84 10.59 19.92
N GLU A 82 11.32 10.77 18.73
CA GLU A 82 9.88 10.70 18.47
C GLU A 82 9.45 9.25 18.24
N LYS A 83 8.36 8.86 18.91
CA LYS A 83 7.75 7.53 18.73
C LYS A 83 7.03 7.45 17.39
N ILE A 84 7.39 6.46 16.61
CA ILE A 84 6.83 6.17 15.30
C ILE A 84 6.45 4.69 15.20
N PHE A 85 5.80 4.31 14.13
CA PHE A 85 5.64 2.93 13.75
C PHE A 85 6.55 2.56 12.58
N LYS A 86 7.11 1.36 12.63
CA LYS A 86 7.73 0.69 11.50
C LYS A 86 6.82 -0.46 11.07
N ALA A 87 6.29 -0.41 9.85
CA ALA A 87 5.61 -1.53 9.24
C ALA A 87 6.49 -2.20 8.19
N ILE A 88 6.46 -3.52 8.18
CA ILE A 88 7.20 -4.37 7.26
C ILE A 88 6.18 -5.21 6.50
N ALA A 89 6.24 -5.18 5.17
CA ALA A 89 5.42 -6.02 4.31
C ALA A 89 6.33 -6.92 3.46
N ILE A 90 6.06 -8.22 3.49
CA ILE A 90 6.76 -9.22 2.69
C ILE A 90 5.75 -9.86 1.75
N GLY A 91 6.04 -9.81 0.44
CA GLY A 91 5.28 -10.47 -0.61
C GLY A 91 6.10 -11.58 -1.25
N ARG A 92 5.52 -12.76 -1.44
CA ARG A 92 6.22 -13.83 -2.15
C ARG A 92 5.27 -14.80 -2.85
N THR A 93 5.68 -15.30 -4.01
CA THR A 93 5.01 -16.42 -4.65
C THR A 93 5.34 -17.72 -3.94
N THR A 94 4.37 -18.64 -3.93
CA THR A 94 4.48 -19.94 -3.25
C THR A 94 4.07 -21.09 -4.18
N GLY A 95 4.41 -22.31 -3.79
CA GLY A 95 4.02 -23.50 -4.53
C GLY A 95 4.41 -23.48 -6.01
N LEU A 96 3.51 -23.96 -6.86
CA LEU A 96 3.75 -24.02 -8.31
C LEU A 96 3.95 -22.65 -8.95
N ALA A 97 3.25 -21.63 -8.47
CA ALA A 97 3.39 -20.27 -9.03
C ALA A 97 4.84 -19.76 -8.96
N ARG A 98 5.58 -20.10 -7.90
CA ARG A 98 6.98 -19.74 -7.73
C ARG A 98 7.91 -20.35 -8.80
N LEU A 99 7.56 -21.51 -9.36
CA LEU A 99 8.36 -22.14 -10.42
C LEU A 99 8.27 -21.39 -11.74
N PHE A 100 7.12 -20.75 -11.99
CA PHE A 100 6.88 -19.99 -13.22
C PHE A 100 7.30 -18.53 -13.10
N PHE A 101 7.03 -17.93 -11.94
CA PHE A 101 7.34 -16.53 -11.69
C PHE A 101 7.68 -16.31 -10.21
N LYS A 102 8.97 -16.19 -9.93
CA LYS A 102 9.46 -15.98 -8.56
C LYS A 102 9.30 -14.51 -8.18
N VAL A 103 8.56 -14.26 -7.10
CA VAL A 103 8.45 -12.96 -6.44
C VAL A 103 8.98 -13.08 -5.02
N GLU A 104 9.82 -12.14 -4.61
CA GLU A 104 10.33 -11.96 -3.25
C GLU A 104 10.49 -10.46 -3.00
N ASP A 105 9.47 -9.86 -2.41
CA ASP A 105 9.42 -8.42 -2.18
C ASP A 105 9.46 -8.11 -0.70
N LEU A 106 10.25 -7.12 -0.33
CA LEU A 106 10.31 -6.55 1.00
C LEU A 106 10.06 -5.04 0.91
N TYR A 107 9.02 -4.59 1.60
CA TYR A 107 8.70 -3.18 1.79
C TYR A 107 8.78 -2.85 3.28
N GLU A 108 9.39 -1.74 3.60
CA GLU A 108 9.36 -1.19 4.95
C GLU A 108 8.91 0.27 4.88
N THR A 109 8.10 0.68 5.84
CA THR A 109 7.73 2.08 5.99
C THR A 109 7.76 2.51 7.45
N TYR A 110 8.23 3.72 7.67
CA TYR A 110 8.25 4.40 8.96
C TYR A 110 7.24 5.54 8.89
N PHE A 111 6.30 5.59 9.80
CA PHE A 111 5.22 6.58 9.76
C PHE A 111 4.78 7.03 11.15
N THR A 112 4.18 8.21 11.21
CA THR A 112 3.62 8.77 12.45
C THR A 112 2.39 7.99 12.90
N LYS A 113 2.21 7.85 14.21
CA LYS A 113 1.10 7.04 14.77
C LYS A 113 -0.27 7.57 14.35
N ASN A 114 -0.53 8.83 14.53
CA ASN A 114 -1.88 9.40 14.39
C ASN A 114 -2.29 9.62 12.94
N LEU A 115 -1.41 10.21 12.15
CA LEU A 115 -1.70 10.56 10.75
C LEU A 115 -1.40 9.43 9.78
N VAL A 116 -0.64 8.41 10.23
CA VAL A 116 -0.10 7.37 9.35
C VAL A 116 0.65 8.00 8.16
N GLN A 117 1.35 9.09 8.43
CA GLN A 117 2.11 9.83 7.43
C GLN A 117 3.51 9.22 7.30
N PRO A 118 3.90 8.72 6.13
CA PRO A 118 5.21 8.11 5.95
C PRO A 118 6.33 9.15 6.12
N ILE A 119 7.38 8.76 6.84
CA ILE A 119 8.60 9.57 7.03
C ILE A 119 9.71 9.05 6.13
N LYS A 120 9.80 7.73 6.06
CA LYS A 120 10.78 7.00 5.27
C LYS A 120 10.17 5.69 4.79
N SER A 121 10.49 5.26 3.58
CA SER A 121 10.17 3.93 3.10
C SER A 121 11.34 3.30 2.37
N THR A 122 11.39 1.95 2.36
CA THR A 122 12.32 1.19 1.56
C THR A 122 11.57 0.15 0.73
N ARG A 123 12.08 -0.14 -0.44
CA ARG A 123 11.56 -1.14 -1.35
C ARG A 123 12.70 -1.98 -1.90
N ASN A 124 12.71 -3.26 -1.54
CA ASN A 124 13.62 -4.25 -2.11
C ASN A 124 12.79 -5.33 -2.77
N VAL A 125 12.84 -5.39 -4.10
CA VAL A 125 11.93 -6.14 -4.95
C VAL A 125 12.72 -7.10 -5.83
N TYR A 126 12.22 -8.34 -5.93
CA TYR A 126 12.63 -9.32 -6.91
C TYR A 126 11.41 -9.95 -7.57
N GLU A 127 11.17 -9.66 -8.83
CA GLU A 127 10.02 -10.11 -9.61
C GLU A 127 10.45 -10.71 -10.94
N GLY A 128 10.57 -12.04 -11.01
CA GLY A 128 10.88 -12.74 -12.27
C GLY A 128 12.19 -12.33 -12.93
N GLY A 129 13.20 -11.93 -12.15
CA GLY A 129 14.50 -11.42 -12.63
C GLY A 129 14.61 -9.90 -12.64
N TYR A 130 13.50 -9.17 -12.53
CA TYR A 130 13.54 -7.73 -12.26
C TYR A 130 13.90 -7.48 -10.80
N THR A 131 14.85 -6.56 -10.57
CA THR A 131 15.21 -6.12 -9.23
C THR A 131 15.05 -4.62 -9.09
N LYS A 132 14.76 -4.18 -7.87
CA LYS A 132 14.78 -2.78 -7.50
C LYS A 132 15.05 -2.62 -6.02
N ASN A 133 16.00 -1.75 -5.67
CA ASN A 133 16.32 -1.41 -4.29
C ASN A 133 16.32 0.10 -4.13
N VAL A 134 15.30 0.63 -3.44
CA VAL A 134 15.06 2.07 -3.32
C VAL A 134 14.78 2.44 -1.88
N GLU A 135 15.32 3.58 -1.47
CA GLU A 135 15.00 4.27 -0.24
C GLU A 135 14.36 5.61 -0.56
N VAL A 136 13.27 5.95 0.12
CA VAL A 136 12.57 7.23 -0.01
C VAL A 136 12.49 7.91 1.35
N GLU A 137 12.94 9.16 1.43
CA GLU A 137 12.75 10.05 2.58
C GLU A 137 11.76 11.16 2.21
N TYR A 138 10.78 11.41 3.08
CA TYR A 138 9.72 12.40 2.82
C TYR A 138 10.03 13.69 3.59
N ASP A 139 10.29 14.76 2.84
CA ASP A 139 10.51 16.13 3.35
C ASP A 139 9.23 16.94 3.11
N TYR A 140 8.32 16.87 4.05
CA TYR A 140 7.05 17.60 3.95
C TYR A 140 7.19 19.10 4.11
N TYR A 141 8.25 19.58 4.76
CA TYR A 141 8.52 21.01 4.87
C TYR A 141 8.80 21.64 3.50
N ASN A 142 9.56 20.94 2.67
CA ASN A 142 9.89 21.38 1.31
C ASN A 142 8.96 20.78 0.23
N GLY A 143 7.97 19.97 0.61
CA GLY A 143 7.04 19.30 -0.31
C GLY A 143 7.76 18.33 -1.26
N LYS A 144 8.76 17.60 -0.80
CA LYS A 144 9.59 16.72 -1.64
C LYS A 144 9.78 15.35 -1.03
N ALA A 145 9.92 14.35 -1.90
CA ALA A 145 10.49 13.04 -1.59
C ALA A 145 11.90 12.97 -2.18
N ILE A 146 12.84 12.49 -1.38
CA ILE A 146 14.23 12.20 -1.78
C ILE A 146 14.31 10.72 -2.04
N VAL A 147 14.49 10.36 -3.30
CA VAL A 147 14.50 8.98 -3.79
C VAL A 147 15.93 8.55 -4.06
N LYS A 148 16.42 7.56 -3.35
CA LYS A 148 17.74 6.97 -3.52
C LYS A 148 17.60 5.58 -4.17
N ASP A 149 17.95 5.46 -5.44
CA ASP A 149 18.09 4.17 -6.11
C ASP A 149 19.46 3.58 -5.75
N LEU A 150 19.45 2.55 -4.89
CA LEU A 150 20.67 1.97 -4.35
C LEU A 150 21.39 1.07 -5.36
N GLU A 151 20.68 0.54 -6.36
CA GLU A 151 21.29 -0.26 -7.42
C GLU A 151 22.03 0.61 -8.44
N LYS A 152 21.45 1.78 -8.76
CA LYS A 152 22.04 2.72 -9.73
C LYS A 152 22.92 3.78 -9.08
N ASN A 153 22.96 3.82 -7.75
CA ASN A 153 23.62 4.88 -6.98
C ASN A 153 23.19 6.29 -7.42
N GLN A 154 21.88 6.47 -7.60
CA GLN A 154 21.27 7.73 -8.05
C GLN A 154 20.34 8.29 -7.00
N THR A 155 20.33 9.61 -6.89
CA THR A 155 19.40 10.32 -6.00
C THR A 155 18.61 11.35 -6.79
N ASN A 156 17.27 11.25 -6.67
CA ASN A 156 16.34 12.16 -7.30
C ASN A 156 15.47 12.86 -6.26
N ARG A 157 14.97 14.04 -6.59
CA ARG A 157 14.00 14.77 -5.77
C ARG A 157 12.71 14.93 -6.56
N VAL A 158 11.59 14.52 -5.97
CA VAL A 158 10.27 14.55 -6.59
C VAL A 158 9.34 15.37 -5.70
N SER A 159 8.53 16.27 -6.29
CA SER A 159 7.53 17.01 -5.51
C SER A 159 6.42 16.06 -5.04
N VAL A 160 6.03 16.17 -3.78
CA VAL A 160 4.95 15.36 -3.19
C VAL A 160 3.99 16.24 -2.39
N SER A 161 2.75 15.80 -2.25
CA SER A 161 1.76 16.45 -1.40
C SER A 161 1.91 16.00 0.06
N ASN A 162 1.38 16.82 0.99
CA ASN A 162 1.46 16.53 2.43
C ASN A 162 0.67 15.29 2.88
N ASN A 163 -0.24 14.81 2.04
CA ASN A 163 -1.07 13.64 2.31
C ASN A 163 -0.68 12.42 1.46
N VAL A 164 0.51 12.43 0.88
CA VAL A 164 1.00 11.30 0.08
C VAL A 164 1.24 10.08 0.98
N GLN A 165 0.90 8.92 0.46
CA GLN A 165 1.13 7.63 1.09
C GLN A 165 2.09 6.80 0.24
N ASP A 166 2.81 5.87 0.85
CA ASP A 166 3.45 4.77 0.15
C ASP A 166 2.55 3.52 0.13
N LEU A 167 3.03 2.43 -0.44
CA LEU A 167 2.24 1.19 -0.57
C LEU A 167 1.80 0.63 0.79
N VAL A 168 2.71 0.58 1.76
CA VAL A 168 2.45 -0.04 3.06
C VAL A 168 1.68 0.90 3.98
N SER A 169 2.06 2.18 4.02
CA SER A 169 1.35 3.17 4.82
C SER A 169 -0.10 3.34 4.37
N THR A 170 -0.39 3.20 3.06
CA THR A 170 -1.76 3.21 2.54
C THR A 170 -2.67 2.20 3.24
N PHE A 171 -2.18 0.98 3.47
CA PHE A 171 -2.97 -0.06 4.15
C PHE A 171 -3.36 0.35 5.58
N TYR A 172 -2.42 0.90 6.35
CA TYR A 172 -2.67 1.35 7.71
C TYR A 172 -3.47 2.66 7.74
N TYR A 173 -3.23 3.56 6.78
CA TYR A 173 -3.99 4.80 6.61
C TYR A 173 -5.48 4.53 6.37
N LEU A 174 -5.81 3.62 5.47
CA LEU A 174 -7.19 3.21 5.20
C LEU A 174 -7.89 2.68 6.46
N ARG A 175 -7.21 1.83 7.20
CA ARG A 175 -7.75 1.26 8.44
C ARG A 175 -7.96 2.30 9.53
N ASN A 176 -7.12 3.35 9.55
CA ASN A 176 -7.12 4.34 10.63
C ASN A 176 -8.05 5.53 10.36
N HIS A 177 -8.40 5.80 9.11
CA HIS A 177 -9.14 7.01 8.74
C HIS A 177 -10.51 6.76 8.10
N PHE A 178 -10.88 5.50 7.87
CA PHE A 178 -12.16 5.16 7.28
C PHE A 178 -12.91 4.13 8.12
N ASP A 179 -14.16 4.46 8.45
CA ASP A 179 -15.05 3.55 9.17
C ASP A 179 -15.71 2.59 8.17
N VAL A 180 -15.22 1.35 8.14
CA VAL A 180 -15.71 0.30 7.22
C VAL A 180 -17.23 0.08 7.38
N LYS A 181 -17.79 0.31 8.58
CA LYS A 181 -19.22 0.12 8.85
C LYS A 181 -20.12 1.18 8.21
N LYS A 182 -19.53 2.32 7.85
CA LYS A 182 -20.24 3.43 7.17
C LYS A 182 -20.12 3.38 5.65
N LEU A 183 -19.28 2.49 5.12
CA LEU A 183 -19.09 2.36 3.68
C LEU A 183 -20.31 1.69 3.04
N LYS A 184 -20.72 2.22 1.89
CA LYS A 184 -21.82 1.71 1.09
C LYS A 184 -21.30 1.19 -0.25
N THR A 185 -22.09 0.35 -0.90
CA THR A 185 -21.79 -0.07 -2.27
C THR A 185 -21.70 1.16 -3.18
N ASN A 186 -20.68 1.21 -4.03
CA ASN A 186 -20.30 2.32 -4.91
C ASN A 186 -19.67 3.54 -4.22
N ASP A 187 -19.41 3.51 -2.92
CA ASP A 187 -18.52 4.51 -2.33
C ASP A 187 -17.11 4.33 -2.87
N PHE A 188 -16.38 5.43 -3.01
CA PHE A 188 -14.98 5.40 -3.42
C PHE A 188 -14.09 6.14 -2.43
N ILE A 189 -12.86 5.66 -2.30
CA ILE A 189 -11.79 6.31 -1.53
C ILE A 189 -10.68 6.69 -2.51
N ARG A 190 -10.27 7.96 -2.47
CA ARG A 190 -9.16 8.46 -3.29
C ARG A 190 -7.95 8.71 -2.41
N ILE A 191 -6.83 8.07 -2.74
CA ILE A 191 -5.57 8.24 -2.03
C ILE A 191 -4.49 8.62 -3.03
N THR A 192 -3.71 9.63 -2.67
CA THR A 192 -2.51 9.99 -3.43
C THR A 192 -1.36 9.11 -2.95
N MET A 193 -0.80 8.32 -3.83
CA MET A 193 0.33 7.45 -3.53
C MET A 193 1.57 7.85 -4.32
N PHE A 194 2.72 7.69 -3.69
CA PHE A 194 4.01 7.77 -4.32
C PHE A 194 4.66 6.38 -4.32
N ILE A 195 4.91 5.86 -5.50
CA ILE A 195 5.63 4.60 -5.73
C ILE A 195 6.69 4.89 -6.80
N ASP A 196 7.97 4.72 -6.43
CA ASP A 196 9.07 4.87 -7.37
C ASP A 196 9.39 3.55 -8.09
#